data_10bdfcfd1e039e518c8960fb5fb798d7
#
_entry.id   10bdfcfd1e039e518c8960fb5fb798d7
#
_cell.length_a   1.000
_cell.length_b   1.000
_cell.length_c   1.000
_cell.angle_alpha   90.00
_cell.angle_beta   90.00
_cell.angle_gamma   90.00
#
_symmetry.space_group_name_H-M   'P 1'
#
loop_
_entity.id
_entity.type
_entity.pdbx_description
1 polymer ?
#
loop_
_entity_poly.entity_id
_entity_poly.type
_entity_poly.pdbx_seq_one_letter_code
_entity_poly.pdbx_strand_id
1 'polypeptide(L)'
;MLEFNAGAQAVCRNIKTLFNFEPPATELEIRDASLQFVRKLSGFTVPSKANEAAFERAVEQVAASAKQLIQSLVTSAEPKSRELEAARARERARHRFAARP
;
A
#
# COMPACT_ATOMS: atom_id res chain seq x y z
N MET A 1 -1.05 -21.79 7.99
CA MET A 1 -0.37 -20.87 7.07
C MET A 1 -1.26 -20.42 5.94
N LEU A 2 -2.09 -21.31 5.43
CA LEU A 2 -2.90 -20.96 4.26
C LEU A 2 -4.03 -20.00 4.59
N GLU A 3 -4.64 -20.18 5.74
CA GLU A 3 -5.68 -19.26 6.18
C GLU A 3 -5.10 -17.87 6.41
N PHE A 4 -3.81 -17.82 6.70
CA PHE A 4 -3.10 -16.56 6.81
C PHE A 4 -3.20 -15.77 5.52
N ASN A 5 -3.15 -16.44 4.38
CA ASN A 5 -3.21 -15.75 3.10
C ASN A 5 -4.52 -15.02 2.89
N ALA A 6 -5.63 -15.65 3.25
CA ALA A 6 -6.92 -15.00 3.09
C ALA A 6 -7.01 -13.75 3.97
N GLY A 7 -6.57 -13.87 5.21
CA GLY A 7 -6.57 -12.73 6.11
C GLY A 7 -5.62 -11.63 5.65
N ALA A 8 -4.43 -12.03 5.18
CA ALA A 8 -3.45 -11.06 4.71
C ALA A 8 -3.96 -10.29 3.51
N GLN A 9 -4.63 -10.96 2.59
CA GLN A 9 -5.17 -10.27 1.43
C GLN A 9 -6.23 -9.25 1.81
N ALA A 10 -7.11 -9.59 2.74
CA ALA A 10 -8.12 -8.65 3.21
C ALA A 10 -7.47 -7.45 3.90
N VAL A 11 -6.47 -7.70 4.74
CA VAL A 11 -5.78 -6.65 5.49
C VAL A 11 -5.02 -5.73 4.54
N CYS A 12 -4.37 -6.30 3.54
CA CYS A 12 -3.50 -5.53 2.64
C CYS A 12 -4.24 -4.92 1.46
N ARG A 13 -5.56 -5.02 1.44
CA ARG A 13 -6.35 -4.52 0.31
C ARG A 13 -6.11 -3.04 0.03
N ASN A 14 -5.86 -2.26 1.08
CA ASN A 14 -5.71 -0.82 0.95
C ASN A 14 -4.28 -0.41 0.61
N ILE A 15 -3.37 -1.35 0.54
CA ILE A 15 -1.97 -1.06 0.22
C ILE A 15 -1.73 -1.48 -1.22
N LYS A 16 -1.46 -0.50 -2.06
CA LYS A 16 -1.27 -0.74 -3.49
C LYS A 16 0.16 -1.12 -3.78
N THR A 17 0.35 -1.85 -4.88
CA THR A 17 1.68 -2.07 -5.41
C THR A 17 2.27 -0.73 -5.82
N LEU A 18 3.51 -0.48 -5.42
CA LEU A 18 4.17 0.79 -5.73
C LEU A 18 5.39 0.62 -6.63
N PHE A 19 5.85 -0.61 -6.83
CA PHE A 19 7.05 -0.86 -7.62
C PHE A 19 6.74 -0.88 -9.12
N ASN A 20 7.65 -0.31 -9.88
CA ASN A 20 7.65 -0.39 -11.34
C ASN A 20 6.50 0.37 -11.98
N PHE A 21 6.35 1.62 -11.54
CA PHE A 21 5.38 2.54 -12.12
C PHE A 21 6.09 3.73 -12.75
N GLU A 22 5.44 4.31 -13.73
CA GLU A 22 5.91 5.52 -14.34
C GLU A 22 4.78 6.55 -14.31
N PRO A 23 4.95 7.66 -13.64
CA PRO A 23 6.15 8.03 -12.86
C PRO A 23 6.31 7.21 -11.59
N PRO A 24 7.51 7.17 -11.03
CA PRO A 24 7.77 6.33 -9.85
C PRO A 24 6.97 6.76 -8.63
N ALA A 25 6.86 5.83 -7.68
CA ALA A 25 6.19 6.13 -6.42
C ALA A 25 6.91 7.26 -5.70
N THR A 26 6.13 8.16 -5.12
CA THR A 26 6.66 9.26 -4.33
C THR A 26 6.92 8.81 -2.91
N GLU A 27 7.72 9.59 -2.19
CA GLU A 27 7.95 9.32 -0.79
C GLU A 27 6.67 9.38 0.03
N LEU A 28 5.77 10.28 -0.35
CA LEU A 28 4.49 10.40 0.32
C LEU A 28 3.66 9.14 0.14
N GLU A 29 3.66 8.56 -1.05
CA GLU A 29 2.94 7.33 -1.31
C GLU A 29 3.51 6.18 -0.48
N ILE A 30 4.84 6.11 -0.37
CA ILE A 30 5.48 5.08 0.42
C ILE A 30 5.14 5.26 1.89
N ARG A 31 5.14 6.50 2.37
CA ARG A 31 4.80 6.77 3.77
C ARG A 31 3.34 6.44 4.06
N ASP A 32 2.44 6.77 3.14
CA ASP A 32 1.02 6.44 3.32
C ASP A 32 0.80 4.93 3.40
N ALA A 33 1.47 4.16 2.56
CA ALA A 33 1.39 2.71 2.61
C ALA A 33 1.93 2.18 3.93
N SER A 34 3.03 2.76 4.39
CA SER A 34 3.65 2.37 5.65
C SER A 34 2.74 2.67 6.84
N LEU A 35 2.08 3.82 6.79
CA LEU A 35 1.12 4.21 7.82
C LEU A 35 -0.03 3.22 7.88
N GLN A 36 -0.57 2.82 6.72
CA GLN A 36 -1.64 1.84 6.69
C GLN A 36 -1.20 0.51 7.28
N PHE A 37 0.02 0.10 6.97
CA PHE A 37 0.57 -1.13 7.51
C PHE A 37 0.65 -1.08 9.04
N VAL A 38 1.17 0.01 9.58
CA VAL A 38 1.31 0.16 11.03
C VAL A 38 -0.06 0.23 11.69
N ARG A 39 -1.01 0.90 11.08
CA ARG A 39 -2.38 0.94 11.59
C ARG A 39 -2.98 -0.46 11.68
N LYS A 40 -2.78 -1.27 10.66
CA LYS A 40 -3.31 -2.63 10.64
C LYS A 40 -2.64 -3.49 11.70
N LEU A 41 -1.33 -3.38 11.84
CA LEU A 41 -0.61 -4.17 12.82
C LEU A 41 -0.99 -3.79 14.25
N SER A 42 -1.07 -2.51 14.52
CA SER A 42 -1.28 -2.02 15.88
C SER A 42 -2.75 -1.98 16.29
N GLY A 43 -3.64 -1.90 15.31
CA GLY A 43 -5.05 -1.71 15.59
C GLY A 43 -5.42 -0.27 15.89
N PHE A 44 -4.45 0.64 15.89
CA PHE A 44 -4.71 2.07 16.12
C PHE A 44 -4.89 2.78 14.80
N THR A 45 -5.98 3.50 14.63
CA THR A 45 -6.10 4.45 13.54
C THR A 45 -5.30 5.70 13.90
N VAL A 46 -5.45 6.15 15.14
CA VAL A 46 -4.68 7.24 15.72
C VAL A 46 -4.15 6.71 17.05
N PRO A 47 -2.83 6.76 17.27
CA PRO A 47 -2.29 6.21 18.51
C PRO A 47 -2.68 7.04 19.72
N SER A 48 -2.79 6.38 20.87
CA SER A 48 -2.94 7.10 22.12
C SER A 48 -1.67 7.89 22.39
N LYS A 49 -1.78 8.88 23.27
CA LYS A 49 -0.66 9.75 23.56
C LYS A 49 0.57 8.96 24.03
N ALA A 50 0.33 7.95 24.85
CA ALA A 50 1.43 7.14 25.37
C ALA A 50 2.15 6.36 24.27
N ASN A 51 1.49 6.13 23.15
CA ASN A 51 2.04 5.31 22.08
C ASN A 51 2.47 6.10 20.85
N GLU A 52 2.35 7.44 20.89
CA GLU A 52 2.66 8.27 19.74
C GLU A 52 4.09 8.08 19.25
N ALA A 53 5.04 8.10 20.15
CA ALA A 53 6.45 8.01 19.76
C ALA A 53 6.75 6.67 19.13
N ALA A 54 6.26 5.59 19.70
CA ALA A 54 6.50 4.25 19.15
C ALA A 54 5.82 4.10 17.79
N PHE A 55 4.62 4.63 17.67
CA PHE A 55 3.85 4.56 16.42
C PHE A 55 4.58 5.30 15.31
N GLU A 56 4.99 6.54 15.57
CA GLU A 56 5.70 7.34 14.57
C GLU A 56 7.02 6.72 14.17
N ARG A 57 7.74 6.18 15.15
CA ARG A 57 9.00 5.51 14.85
C ARG A 57 8.77 4.32 13.92
N ALA A 58 7.72 3.56 14.19
CA ALA A 58 7.41 2.40 13.36
C ALA A 58 7.08 2.83 11.94
N VAL A 59 6.28 3.88 11.77
CA VAL A 59 5.95 4.37 10.44
C VAL A 59 7.21 4.78 9.69
N GLU A 60 8.10 5.51 10.36
CA GLU A 60 9.33 5.97 9.71
C GLU A 60 10.24 4.80 9.34
N GLN A 61 10.36 3.82 10.22
CA GLN A 61 11.23 2.67 9.95
C GLN A 61 10.67 1.82 8.81
N VAL A 62 9.37 1.60 8.81
CA VAL A 62 8.74 0.83 7.72
C VAL A 62 8.88 1.58 6.41
N ALA A 63 8.67 2.90 6.43
CA ALA A 63 8.79 3.71 5.21
C ALA A 63 10.21 3.67 4.66
N ALA A 64 11.21 3.76 5.54
CA ALA A 64 12.60 3.71 5.10
C ALA A 64 12.94 2.36 4.48
N SER A 65 12.49 1.27 5.10
CA SER A 65 12.73 -0.07 4.58
C SER A 65 12.00 -0.28 3.25
N ALA A 66 10.76 0.21 3.15
CA ALA A 66 9.98 0.07 1.93
C ALA A 66 10.63 0.84 0.79
N LYS A 67 11.10 2.06 1.06
CA LYS A 67 11.79 2.85 0.05
C LYS A 67 13.03 2.14 -0.46
N GLN A 68 13.81 1.60 0.46
CA GLN A 68 15.02 0.87 0.11
C GLN A 68 14.71 -0.36 -0.74
N LEU A 69 13.66 -1.09 -0.38
CA LEU A 69 13.23 -2.24 -1.14
C LEU A 69 12.88 -1.85 -2.57
N ILE A 70 12.02 -0.84 -2.72
CA ILE A 70 11.56 -0.42 -4.03
C ILE A 70 12.72 0.05 -4.90
N GLN A 71 13.66 0.76 -4.31
CA GLN A 71 14.83 1.25 -5.05
C GLN A 71 15.81 0.15 -5.41
N SER A 72 15.78 -0.96 -4.69
CA SER A 72 16.72 -2.06 -4.91
C SER A 72 16.19 -3.14 -5.84
N LEU A 73 14.89 -3.18 -6.06
CA LEU A 73 14.30 -4.19 -6.93
C LEU A 73 14.64 -3.91 -8.39
N VAL A 74 14.89 -4.99 -9.13
CA VAL A 74 15.16 -4.88 -10.57
C VAL A 74 14.18 -5.76 -11.31
N THR A 75 13.84 -5.34 -12.53
CA THR A 75 12.94 -6.11 -13.37
C THR A 75 13.19 -5.71 -14.82
N SER A 76 12.90 -6.64 -15.71
CA SER A 76 12.93 -6.35 -17.15
C SER A 76 11.53 -5.99 -17.67
N ALA A 77 10.53 -6.04 -16.80
CA ALA A 77 9.17 -5.71 -17.21
C ALA A 77 9.04 -4.21 -17.43
N GLU A 78 8.17 -3.84 -18.36
CA GLU A 78 7.89 -2.44 -18.63
C GLU A 78 7.21 -1.80 -17.44
N PRO A 79 7.56 -0.55 -17.10
CA PRO A 79 6.86 0.14 -16.04
C PRO A 79 5.39 0.30 -16.37
N LYS A 80 4.55 0.16 -15.35
CA LYS A 80 3.12 0.35 -15.50
C LYS A 80 2.80 1.84 -15.51
N SER A 81 1.86 2.22 -16.36
CA SER A 81 1.38 3.59 -16.40
C SER A 81 0.41 3.81 -15.25
N ARG A 82 0.70 4.81 -14.41
CA ARG A 82 -0.19 5.16 -13.32
C ARG A 82 -1.57 5.55 -13.83
N GLU A 83 -1.58 6.32 -14.90
CA GLU A 83 -2.82 6.79 -15.49
C GLU A 83 -3.64 5.63 -16.02
N LEU A 84 -2.99 4.70 -16.69
CA LEU A 84 -3.68 3.54 -17.26
C LEU A 84 -4.22 2.65 -16.15
N GLU A 85 -3.44 2.43 -15.09
CA GLU A 85 -3.90 1.61 -13.99
C GLU A 85 -5.09 2.24 -13.28
N ALA A 86 -5.08 3.55 -13.12
CA ALA A 86 -6.20 4.26 -12.53
C ALA A 86 -7.44 4.13 -13.40
N ALA A 87 -7.28 4.23 -14.71
CA ALA A 87 -8.38 4.07 -15.64
C ALA A 87 -8.97 2.66 -15.56
N ARG A 88 -8.11 1.66 -15.48
CA ARG A 88 -8.56 0.27 -15.34
C ARG A 88 -9.31 0.06 -14.03
N ALA A 89 -8.83 0.67 -12.96
CA ALA A 89 -9.51 0.56 -11.67
C ALA A 89 -10.90 1.18 -11.73
N ARG A 90 -11.02 2.33 -12.37
CA ARG A 90 -12.32 2.98 -12.54
C ARG A 90 -13.26 2.12 -13.37
N GLU A 91 -12.72 1.48 -14.39
CA GLU A 91 -13.54 0.62 -15.24
C GLU A 91 -14.04 -0.59 -14.46
N ARG A 92 -13.19 -1.20 -13.66
CA ARG A 92 -13.60 -2.33 -12.82
C ARG A 92 -14.68 -1.92 -11.83
N ALA A 93 -14.56 -0.74 -11.24
CA ALA A 93 -15.54 -0.24 -10.31
C ALA A 93 -16.88 0.00 -11.02
N ARG A 94 -16.82 0.57 -12.22
CA ARG A 94 -18.00 0.83 -13.00
C ARG A 94 -18.74 -0.47 -13.32
N HIS A 95 -18.00 -1.50 -13.69
CA HIS A 95 -18.59 -2.79 -13.98
C HIS A 95 -19.27 -3.40 -12.76
N ARG A 96 -18.63 -3.28 -11.61
CA ARG A 96 -19.23 -3.80 -10.38
C ARG A 96 -20.56 -3.13 -10.08
N PHE A 97 -20.61 -1.81 -10.23
CA PHE A 97 -21.84 -1.09 -9.93
C PHE A 97 -22.91 -1.35 -11.01
N ALA A 98 -22.50 -1.47 -12.26
CA ALA A 98 -23.44 -1.74 -13.33
C ALA A 98 -24.07 -3.13 -13.19
N ALA A 99 -23.35 -4.07 -12.61
CA ALA A 99 -23.86 -5.44 -12.46
C ALA A 99 -24.87 -5.57 -11.34
N ARG A 100 -25.03 -4.57 -10.51
CA ARG A 100 -25.97 -4.64 -9.41
C ARG A 100 -27.38 -4.37 -9.90
N PRO A 101 -28.37 -5.14 -9.40
CA PRO A 101 -29.75 -4.91 -9.76
C PRO A 101 -30.26 -3.59 -9.24
#